data_d5b4110aaca5ac8ce7a5150f79950289
#
_entry.id   d5b4110aaca5ac8ce7a5150f79950289
#
_cell.length_a   1.000
_cell.length_b   1.000
_cell.length_c   1.000
_cell.angle_alpha   90.00
_cell.angle_beta   90.00
_cell.angle_gamma   90.00
#
_symmetry.space_group_name_H-M   'P 1'
#
loop_
_entity.id
_entity.type
_entity.pdbx_description
1 polymer ?
#
loop_
_entity_poly.entity_id
_entity_poly.type
_entity_poly.pdbx_seq_one_letter_code
_entity_poly.pdbx_strand_id
1 'polypeptide(L)'
;MPRNLSAWIDLTIHLIVMLALALVTYCYSAYVGAAALLLWAILVAFAWERCLDRERRFERYCMGIIRNANKVMNYAVESLPQAILLVNKDGHLEWSNRQLTESLGGVKPEEGTPVVAFWPKFNFEAVWGIEGECHLSHEGRSYRIYHRMVPTSPQMDPLMALYVEDETELADLKERFHASRTALLYIQLDNYDEIMQGQTEKEKSMLLLAVRERLDAWMNGLGGFMRSISEEEFVALLDRAALDHAIAEKFDILDQVRKIVNSKGLPVTLSIGLSLAAEQSLKKLGEEAEEKLDLALGRGGDQVAAGISGKTQFFGGKAKAVEKHTRVKARVVAHALRDIMETADEV
;
A
#
# COMPACT_ATOMS: atom_id res chain seq x y z
N MET A 1 25.83 38.72 9.42
CA MET A 1 25.83 40.08 9.94
C MET A 1 25.47 41.05 8.83
N PRO A 2 24.48 41.92 8.99
CA PRO A 2 24.07 42.82 7.91
C PRO A 2 25.17 43.83 7.61
N ARG A 3 25.53 43.89 6.34
CA ARG A 3 26.51 44.80 5.73
C ARG A 3 26.24 46.30 6.03
N ASN A 4 25.16 46.60 6.70
CA ASN A 4 24.67 47.94 7.02
C ASN A 4 25.31 48.55 8.27
N LEU A 5 25.89 47.75 9.20
CA LEU A 5 26.55 48.29 10.39
C LEU A 5 27.86 48.99 10.03
N SER A 6 28.61 48.47 9.05
CA SER A 6 29.86 49.10 8.58
C SER A 6 29.62 50.48 7.94
N ALA A 7 28.57 50.58 7.12
CA ALA A 7 28.22 51.85 6.44
C ALA A 7 27.75 52.95 7.45
N TRP A 8 27.20 52.56 8.57
CA TRP A 8 26.81 53.46 9.66
C TRP A 8 28.03 53.98 10.44
N ILE A 9 28.96 53.10 10.71
CA ILE A 9 30.20 53.45 11.41
C ILE A 9 31.01 54.40 10.57
N ASP A 10 31.11 54.16 9.26
CA ASP A 10 31.82 55.04 8.31
C ASP A 10 31.16 56.43 8.23
N LEU A 11 29.81 56.49 8.12
CA LEU A 11 29.10 57.77 8.04
C LEU A 11 29.22 58.58 9.35
N THR A 12 29.09 57.91 10.51
CA THR A 12 29.24 58.58 11.84
C THR A 12 30.64 59.10 12.05
N ILE A 13 31.68 58.36 11.66
CA ILE A 13 33.07 58.80 11.71
C ILE A 13 33.26 60.06 10.87
N HIS A 14 32.75 60.08 9.61
CA HIS A 14 32.88 61.27 8.75
C HIS A 14 32.15 62.49 9.33
N LEU A 15 30.96 62.32 9.88
CA LEU A 15 30.22 63.42 10.52
C LEU A 15 30.94 63.97 11.76
N ILE A 16 31.61 63.13 12.55
CA ILE A 16 32.40 63.53 13.70
C ILE A 16 33.65 64.34 13.23
N VAL A 17 34.34 63.84 12.24
CA VAL A 17 35.51 64.54 11.66
C VAL A 17 35.12 65.91 11.08
N MET A 18 34.00 66.01 10.37
CA MET A 18 33.49 67.27 9.82
C MET A 18 33.09 68.25 10.97
N LEU A 19 32.50 67.75 12.04
CA LEU A 19 32.21 68.58 13.24
C LEU A 19 33.48 69.13 13.85
N ALA A 20 34.51 68.30 14.05
CA ALA A 20 35.80 68.73 14.60
C ALA A 20 36.47 69.83 13.72
N LEU A 21 36.42 69.66 12.40
CA LEU A 21 36.92 70.65 11.43
C LEU A 21 36.15 71.98 11.51
N ALA A 22 34.82 71.92 11.65
CA ALA A 22 33.97 73.09 11.77
C ALA A 22 34.26 73.85 13.10
N LEU A 23 34.56 73.14 14.19
CA LEU A 23 34.96 73.73 15.46
C LEU A 23 36.33 74.40 15.37
N VAL A 24 37.31 73.80 14.70
CA VAL A 24 38.64 74.43 14.48
C VAL A 24 38.51 75.69 13.64
N THR A 25 37.70 75.70 12.57
CA THR A 25 37.48 76.90 11.74
C THR A 25 36.76 78.01 12.52
N TYR A 26 35.88 77.66 13.46
CA TYR A 26 35.24 78.63 14.34
C TYR A 26 36.24 79.37 15.25
N CYS A 27 37.24 78.67 15.75
CA CYS A 27 38.32 79.31 16.55
C CYS A 27 39.15 80.30 15.71
N TYR A 28 39.25 80.17 14.39
CA TYR A 28 40.04 81.07 13.51
C TYR A 28 39.21 82.25 12.97
N SER A 29 37.93 82.05 12.70
CA SER A 29 37.00 83.11 12.26
C SER A 29 35.56 82.71 12.64
N ALA A 30 34.91 83.47 13.51
CA ALA A 30 33.55 83.20 14.01
C ALA A 30 32.51 83.12 12.88
N TYR A 31 32.64 83.97 11.84
CA TYR A 31 31.67 83.94 10.71
C TYR A 31 31.80 82.70 9.82
N VAL A 32 33.04 82.30 9.51
CA VAL A 32 33.29 81.09 8.69
C VAL A 32 32.93 79.82 9.49
N GLY A 33 33.24 79.79 10.75
CA GLY A 33 32.88 78.66 11.62
C GLY A 33 31.39 78.50 11.83
N ALA A 34 30.64 79.61 12.00
CA ALA A 34 29.18 79.55 12.05
C ALA A 34 28.54 79.01 10.77
N ALA A 35 29.06 79.43 9.61
CA ALA A 35 28.58 78.90 8.31
C ALA A 35 28.90 77.39 8.15
N ALA A 36 30.09 76.95 8.60
CA ALA A 36 30.47 75.53 8.55
C ALA A 36 29.61 74.65 9.51
N LEU A 37 29.26 75.15 10.70
CA LEU A 37 28.35 74.46 11.62
C LEU A 37 26.95 74.37 11.08
N LEU A 38 26.46 75.43 10.41
CA LEU A 38 25.14 75.40 9.78
C LEU A 38 25.09 74.38 8.64
N LEU A 39 26.11 74.30 7.81
CA LEU A 39 26.24 73.32 6.74
C LEU A 39 26.31 71.90 7.30
N TRP A 40 27.06 71.71 8.38
CA TRP A 40 27.13 70.42 9.10
C TRP A 40 25.76 70.01 9.63
N ALA A 41 24.99 70.89 10.28
CA ALA A 41 23.65 70.60 10.78
C ALA A 41 22.68 70.17 9.66
N ILE A 42 22.76 70.85 8.50
CA ILE A 42 21.98 70.49 7.32
C ILE A 42 22.34 69.07 6.81
N LEU A 43 23.66 68.76 6.73
CA LEU A 43 24.12 67.42 6.34
C LEU A 43 23.68 66.34 7.31
N VAL A 44 23.73 66.61 8.63
CA VAL A 44 23.22 65.67 9.66
C VAL A 44 21.70 65.43 9.49
N ALA A 45 20.92 66.53 9.30
CA ALA A 45 19.48 66.40 9.11
C ALA A 45 19.18 65.60 7.84
N PHE A 46 19.88 65.84 6.75
CA PHE A 46 19.69 65.08 5.51
C PHE A 46 20.13 63.62 5.64
N ALA A 47 21.24 63.34 6.30
CA ALA A 47 21.66 61.97 6.59
C ALA A 47 20.68 61.24 7.46
N TRP A 48 20.10 61.91 8.48
CA TRP A 48 19.04 61.35 9.34
C TRP A 48 17.78 61.02 8.56
N GLU A 49 17.27 61.91 7.74
CA GLU A 49 16.12 61.69 6.89
C GLU A 49 16.34 60.50 5.91
N ARG A 50 17.51 60.46 5.28
CA ARG A 50 17.88 59.34 4.39
C ARG A 50 17.96 58.02 5.13
N CYS A 51 18.36 58.04 6.38
CA CYS A 51 18.44 56.86 7.22
C CYS A 51 17.03 56.33 7.53
N LEU A 52 16.15 57.16 8.05
CA LEU A 52 14.77 56.80 8.32
C LEU A 52 14.06 56.24 7.08
N ASP A 53 14.27 56.85 5.92
CA ASP A 53 13.74 56.38 4.65
C ASP A 53 14.26 55.02 4.22
N ARG A 54 15.54 54.72 4.53
CA ARG A 54 16.15 53.42 4.25
C ARG A 54 15.58 52.35 5.14
N GLU A 55 15.41 52.66 6.41
CA GLU A 55 14.84 51.74 7.41
C GLU A 55 13.39 51.40 7.06
N ARG A 56 12.58 52.40 6.74
CA ARG A 56 11.19 52.20 6.29
C ARG A 56 11.09 51.41 4.96
N ARG A 57 12.05 51.58 4.04
CA ARG A 57 12.12 50.80 2.80
C ARG A 57 12.50 49.35 3.06
N PHE A 58 13.45 49.13 3.99
CA PHE A 58 13.88 47.81 4.35
C PHE A 58 12.77 47.03 5.07
N GLU A 59 12.09 47.65 6.01
CA GLU A 59 10.93 47.04 6.67
C GLU A 59 9.84 46.67 5.66
N ARG A 60 9.47 47.59 4.76
CA ARG A 60 8.51 47.32 3.68
C ARG A 60 8.94 46.16 2.77
N TYR A 61 10.22 46.09 2.45
CA TYR A 61 10.76 44.99 1.66
C TYR A 61 10.69 43.67 2.40
N CYS A 62 11.12 43.59 3.65
CA CYS A 62 11.00 42.41 4.48
C CYS A 62 9.56 41.96 4.67
N MET A 63 8.66 42.88 4.99
CA MET A 63 7.23 42.61 5.08
C MET A 63 6.64 42.08 3.76
N GLY A 64 7.12 42.64 2.63
CA GLY A 64 6.74 42.15 1.29
C GLY A 64 7.17 40.69 1.04
N ILE A 65 8.40 40.35 1.40
CA ILE A 65 8.92 38.99 1.27
C ILE A 65 8.13 38.04 2.15
N ILE A 66 7.93 38.37 3.44
CA ILE A 66 7.17 37.53 4.39
C ILE A 66 5.75 37.30 3.87
N ARG A 67 5.08 38.37 3.41
CA ARG A 67 3.71 38.28 2.88
C ARG A 67 3.63 37.40 1.63
N ASN A 68 4.60 37.52 0.73
CA ASN A 68 4.66 36.73 -0.48
C ASN A 68 5.00 35.25 -0.15
N ALA A 69 5.94 35.00 0.75
CA ALA A 69 6.27 33.66 1.20
C ALA A 69 5.05 32.97 1.85
N ASN A 70 4.32 33.67 2.73
CA ASN A 70 3.11 33.15 3.33
C ASN A 70 2.02 32.85 2.30
N LYS A 71 1.84 33.74 1.28
CA LYS A 71 0.87 33.49 0.19
C LYS A 71 1.22 32.24 -0.61
N VAL A 72 2.50 32.08 -0.98
CA VAL A 72 2.97 30.92 -1.75
C VAL A 72 2.82 29.64 -0.92
N MET A 73 3.17 29.69 0.36
CA MET A 73 3.05 28.56 1.26
C MET A 73 1.58 28.14 1.46
N ASN A 74 0.69 29.11 1.71
CA ASN A 74 -0.75 28.81 1.83
C ASN A 74 -1.29 28.24 0.52
N TYR A 75 -0.94 28.82 -0.64
CA TYR A 75 -1.36 28.29 -1.93
C TYR A 75 -0.85 26.86 -2.13
N ALA A 76 0.41 26.58 -1.79
CA ALA A 76 0.98 25.25 -1.93
C ALA A 76 0.24 24.22 -1.07
N VAL A 77 -0.06 24.56 0.19
CA VAL A 77 -0.77 23.64 1.10
C VAL A 77 -2.24 23.45 0.70
N GLU A 78 -2.91 24.52 0.26
CA GLU A 78 -4.30 24.46 -0.22
C GLU A 78 -4.47 23.71 -1.54
N SER A 79 -3.39 23.65 -2.36
CA SER A 79 -3.41 22.95 -3.65
C SER A 79 -2.94 21.50 -3.59
N LEU A 80 -2.50 21.02 -2.42
CA LEU A 80 -2.13 19.62 -2.24
C LEU A 80 -3.35 18.71 -2.42
N PRO A 81 -3.21 17.58 -3.14
CA PRO A 81 -4.29 16.62 -3.33
C PRO A 81 -4.59 15.80 -2.07
N GLN A 82 -3.79 15.94 -1.03
CA GLN A 82 -3.91 15.25 0.24
C GLN A 82 -4.65 16.13 1.26
N ALA A 83 -5.62 15.57 1.97
CA ALA A 83 -6.29 16.27 3.05
C ALA A 83 -5.36 16.43 4.24
N ILE A 84 -5.21 17.66 4.74
CA ILE A 84 -4.35 18.00 5.88
C ILE A 84 -5.20 18.69 6.92
N LEU A 85 -5.05 18.23 8.16
CA LEU A 85 -5.68 18.86 9.31
C LEU A 85 -4.71 18.97 10.48
N LEU A 86 -4.81 20.06 11.23
CA LEU A 86 -4.12 20.27 12.48
C LEU A 86 -5.11 20.09 13.63
N VAL A 87 -4.72 19.29 14.61
CA VAL A 87 -5.56 19.00 15.77
C VAL A 87 -4.81 19.30 17.05
N ASN A 88 -5.53 19.76 18.06
CA ASN A 88 -4.97 19.99 19.39
C ASN A 88 -4.94 18.69 20.22
N LYS A 89 -4.42 18.77 21.44
CA LYS A 89 -4.28 17.62 22.35
C LYS A 89 -5.59 16.92 22.72
N ASP A 90 -6.71 17.63 22.62
CA ASP A 90 -8.04 17.12 22.94
C ASP A 90 -8.73 16.52 21.69
N GLY A 91 -8.01 16.46 20.55
CA GLY A 91 -8.51 15.91 19.29
C GLY A 91 -9.44 16.84 18.52
N HIS A 92 -9.45 18.15 18.84
CA HIS A 92 -10.27 19.11 18.13
C HIS A 92 -9.51 19.74 16.97
N LEU A 93 -10.22 19.98 15.87
CA LEU A 93 -9.72 20.62 14.65
C LEU A 93 -9.35 22.08 14.91
N GLU A 94 -8.09 22.44 14.66
CA GLU A 94 -7.62 23.83 14.71
C GLU A 94 -7.51 24.45 13.31
N TRP A 95 -7.17 23.64 12.32
CA TRP A 95 -7.06 24.07 10.93
C TRP A 95 -7.14 22.89 9.96
N SER A 96 -7.63 23.17 8.75
CA SER A 96 -7.60 22.21 7.64
C SER A 96 -7.44 22.90 6.31
N ASN A 97 -6.88 22.17 5.31
CA ASN A 97 -6.83 22.63 3.94
C ASN A 97 -8.15 22.33 3.20
N ARG A 98 -8.29 22.90 1.99
CA ARG A 98 -9.45 22.70 1.14
C ARG A 98 -9.75 21.22 0.83
N GLN A 99 -8.71 20.41 0.67
CA GLN A 99 -8.87 18.99 0.31
C GLN A 99 -9.62 18.18 1.36
N LEU A 100 -9.52 18.54 2.65
CA LEU A 100 -10.36 17.92 3.69
C LEU A 100 -11.85 18.16 3.42
N THR A 101 -12.23 19.38 3.05
CA THR A 101 -13.62 19.72 2.69
C THR A 101 -14.11 18.85 1.51
N GLU A 102 -13.29 18.68 0.49
CA GLU A 102 -13.62 17.84 -0.67
C GLU A 102 -13.74 16.36 -0.28
N SER A 103 -12.87 15.86 0.57
CA SER A 103 -12.90 14.47 1.08
C SER A 103 -14.12 14.17 1.94
N LEU A 104 -14.66 15.19 2.63
CA LEU A 104 -15.88 15.11 3.45
C LEU A 104 -17.17 15.42 2.66
N GLY A 105 -17.14 15.34 1.32
CA GLY A 105 -18.34 15.56 0.50
C GLY A 105 -18.72 17.02 0.31
N GLY A 106 -17.79 17.96 0.47
CA GLY A 106 -17.99 19.40 0.24
C GLY A 106 -18.46 20.19 1.47
N VAL A 107 -18.61 19.54 2.62
CA VAL A 107 -18.94 20.21 3.88
C VAL A 107 -17.66 20.67 4.54
N LYS A 108 -17.49 22.00 4.67
CA LYS A 108 -16.34 22.56 5.38
C LYS A 108 -16.49 22.30 6.89
N PRO A 109 -15.52 21.60 7.50
CA PRO A 109 -15.56 21.39 8.94
C PRO A 109 -15.32 22.70 9.69
N GLU A 110 -16.02 22.88 10.79
CA GLU A 110 -15.84 24.03 11.68
C GLU A 110 -14.61 23.79 12.59
N GLU A 111 -13.89 24.87 12.92
CA GLU A 111 -12.84 24.83 13.93
C GLU A 111 -13.43 24.40 15.28
N GLY A 112 -12.70 23.59 16.03
CA GLY A 112 -13.18 23.00 17.28
C GLY A 112 -13.98 21.70 17.10
N THR A 113 -14.24 21.24 15.88
CA THR A 113 -14.92 19.95 15.66
C THR A 113 -13.97 18.79 16.05
N PRO A 114 -14.43 17.82 16.86
CA PRO A 114 -13.60 16.68 17.21
C PRO A 114 -13.37 15.78 15.99
N VAL A 115 -12.14 15.29 15.81
CA VAL A 115 -11.74 14.41 14.67
C VAL A 115 -12.58 13.14 14.60
N VAL A 116 -13.01 12.62 15.75
CA VAL A 116 -13.90 11.45 15.83
C VAL A 116 -15.28 11.68 15.20
N ALA A 117 -15.68 12.92 15.00
CA ALA A 117 -16.91 13.23 14.25
C ALA A 117 -16.78 12.94 12.77
N PHE A 118 -15.57 13.04 12.20
CA PHE A 118 -15.30 12.70 10.81
C PHE A 118 -15.05 11.19 10.64
N TRP A 119 -14.32 10.62 11.61
CA TRP A 119 -13.95 9.19 11.61
C TRP A 119 -14.18 8.58 12.99
N PRO A 120 -15.38 8.06 13.29
CA PRO A 120 -15.72 7.52 14.61
C PRO A 120 -14.85 6.35 15.08
N LYS A 121 -14.22 5.61 14.15
CA LYS A 121 -13.33 4.50 14.46
C LYS A 121 -11.87 4.92 14.63
N PHE A 122 -11.54 6.20 14.43
CA PHE A 122 -10.18 6.70 14.62
C PHE A 122 -9.87 6.89 16.09
N ASN A 123 -8.95 6.10 16.60
CA ASN A 123 -8.52 6.20 18.00
C ASN A 123 -7.44 7.26 18.13
N PHE A 124 -7.86 8.51 18.27
CA PHE A 124 -6.96 9.67 18.40
C PHE A 124 -6.04 9.57 19.60
N GLU A 125 -6.54 9.12 20.77
CA GLU A 125 -5.75 9.02 22.00
C GLU A 125 -4.56 8.05 21.84
N ALA A 126 -4.75 6.97 21.08
CA ALA A 126 -3.69 6.00 20.84
C ALA A 126 -2.55 6.52 19.95
N VAL A 127 -2.81 7.52 19.11
CA VAL A 127 -1.82 8.08 18.18
C VAL A 127 -1.22 9.40 18.65
N TRP A 128 -1.82 10.05 19.65
CA TRP A 128 -1.32 11.32 20.17
C TRP A 128 0.11 11.20 20.70
N GLY A 129 0.99 12.10 20.25
CA GLY A 129 2.39 12.12 20.65
C GLY A 129 3.28 11.09 19.97
N ILE A 130 2.71 10.25 19.11
CA ILE A 130 3.43 9.22 18.34
C ILE A 130 3.45 9.64 16.87
N GLU A 131 4.57 9.45 16.19
CA GLU A 131 4.66 9.61 14.73
C GLU A 131 4.50 8.25 14.06
N GLY A 132 3.66 8.19 13.03
CA GLY A 132 3.41 6.95 12.31
C GLY A 132 2.31 7.06 11.28
N GLU A 133 1.77 5.91 10.92
CA GLU A 133 0.62 5.79 10.02
C GLU A 133 -0.38 4.76 10.54
N CYS A 134 -1.64 4.95 10.18
CA CYS A 134 -2.69 3.98 10.43
C CYS A 134 -3.67 3.92 9.25
N HIS A 135 -4.35 2.79 9.11
CA HIS A 135 -5.37 2.58 8.10
C HIS A 135 -6.75 2.58 8.76
N LEU A 136 -7.68 3.22 8.10
CA LEU A 136 -9.04 3.36 8.58
C LEU A 136 -10.04 3.13 7.45
N SER A 137 -11.07 2.31 7.71
CA SER A 137 -12.21 2.17 6.79
C SER A 137 -13.44 2.84 7.39
N HIS A 138 -14.04 3.74 6.63
CA HIS A 138 -15.25 4.47 7.03
C HIS A 138 -16.18 4.69 5.83
N GLU A 139 -17.46 4.35 5.98
CA GLU A 139 -18.50 4.49 4.95
C GLU A 139 -18.12 3.92 3.56
N GLY A 140 -17.47 2.75 3.55
CA GLY A 140 -17.05 2.09 2.30
C GLY A 140 -15.82 2.72 1.65
N ARG A 141 -15.17 3.68 2.29
CA ARG A 141 -13.90 4.26 1.86
C ARG A 141 -12.76 3.77 2.74
N SER A 142 -11.59 3.67 2.17
CA SER A 142 -10.34 3.31 2.84
C SER A 142 -9.41 4.50 2.89
N TYR A 143 -8.96 4.84 4.08
CA TYR A 143 -8.07 5.99 4.30
C TYR A 143 -6.77 5.51 4.92
N ARG A 144 -5.65 6.10 4.49
CA ARG A 144 -4.37 6.07 5.18
C ARG A 144 -4.16 7.41 5.85
N ILE A 145 -3.91 7.39 7.15
CA ILE A 145 -3.70 8.59 7.96
C ILE A 145 -2.28 8.58 8.49
N TYR A 146 -1.47 9.54 8.06
CA TYR A 146 -0.17 9.81 8.66
C TYR A 146 -0.34 10.83 9.77
N HIS A 147 0.27 10.59 10.91
CA HIS A 147 0.20 11.48 12.07
C HIS A 147 1.60 11.88 12.54
N ARG A 148 1.80 13.19 12.72
CA ARG A 148 3.08 13.77 13.13
C ARG A 148 2.88 14.96 14.05
N MET A 149 3.75 15.08 15.07
CA MET A 149 3.76 16.27 15.92
C MET A 149 4.31 17.47 15.16
N VAL A 150 3.63 18.60 15.27
CA VAL A 150 4.11 19.85 14.71
C VAL A 150 5.10 20.48 15.70
N PRO A 151 6.33 20.83 15.26
CA PRO A 151 7.28 21.51 16.12
C PRO A 151 6.76 22.93 16.41
N THR A 152 6.19 23.11 17.58
CA THR A 152 5.70 24.40 18.07
C THR A 152 6.69 25.04 19.03
N SER A 153 6.65 26.38 19.19
CA SER A 153 7.41 27.06 20.22
C SER A 153 6.94 26.64 21.63
N PRO A 154 7.80 26.66 22.66
CA PRO A 154 7.43 26.23 24.02
C PRO A 154 6.24 27.00 24.65
N GLN A 155 5.87 28.12 24.06
CA GLN A 155 4.75 28.98 24.52
C GLN A 155 3.44 28.70 23.79
N MET A 156 3.46 27.83 22.77
CA MET A 156 2.27 27.45 21.98
C MET A 156 1.83 26.04 22.38
N ASP A 157 0.51 25.82 22.39
CA ASP A 157 -0.02 24.48 22.61
C ASP A 157 0.47 23.51 21.54
N PRO A 158 0.79 22.26 21.90
CA PRO A 158 1.22 21.26 20.95
C PRO A 158 0.10 20.92 19.96
N LEU A 159 0.47 20.80 18.70
CA LEU A 159 -0.44 20.41 17.62
C LEU A 159 0.06 19.13 16.96
N MET A 160 -0.87 18.34 16.45
CA MET A 160 -0.60 17.19 15.62
C MET A 160 -1.14 17.44 14.20
N ALA A 161 -0.31 17.20 13.20
CA ALA A 161 -0.73 17.20 11.81
C ALA A 161 -1.17 15.78 11.42
N LEU A 162 -2.37 15.68 10.86
CA LEU A 162 -2.88 14.47 10.25
C LEU A 162 -2.95 14.70 8.74
N TYR A 163 -2.32 13.79 8.00
CA TYR A 163 -2.34 13.76 6.54
C TYR A 163 -3.21 12.57 6.13
N VAL A 164 -4.32 12.85 5.50
CA VAL A 164 -5.32 11.82 5.14
C VAL A 164 -5.31 11.60 3.65
N GLU A 165 -5.05 10.39 3.25
CA GLU A 165 -5.03 9.93 1.87
C GLU A 165 -6.18 8.96 1.64
N ASP A 166 -7.01 9.22 0.63
CA ASP A 166 -8.06 8.30 0.21
C ASP A 166 -7.44 7.21 -0.67
N GLU A 167 -7.36 6.00 -0.13
CA GLU A 167 -6.84 4.82 -0.82
C GLU A 167 -7.95 3.88 -1.33
N THR A 168 -9.19 4.36 -1.40
CA THR A 168 -10.33 3.51 -1.76
C THR A 168 -10.11 2.82 -3.10
N GLU A 169 -9.74 3.55 -4.14
CA GLU A 169 -9.48 2.97 -5.46
C GLU A 169 -8.33 1.95 -5.42
N LEU A 170 -7.27 2.25 -4.66
CA LEU A 170 -6.13 1.35 -4.51
C LEU A 170 -6.52 0.08 -3.72
N ALA A 171 -7.31 0.22 -2.68
CA ALA A 171 -7.83 -0.90 -1.90
C ALA A 171 -8.74 -1.80 -2.75
N ASP A 172 -9.68 -1.21 -3.47
CA ASP A 172 -10.57 -1.91 -4.40
C ASP A 172 -9.78 -2.61 -5.52
N LEU A 173 -8.78 -1.95 -6.07
CA LEU A 173 -7.93 -2.54 -7.11
C LEU A 173 -7.14 -3.73 -6.55
N LYS A 174 -6.56 -3.61 -5.36
CA LYS A 174 -5.88 -4.71 -4.68
C LYS A 174 -6.83 -5.89 -4.43
N GLU A 175 -8.03 -5.61 -3.95
CA GLU A 175 -9.04 -6.65 -3.68
C GLU A 175 -9.44 -7.37 -4.99
N ARG A 176 -9.77 -6.62 -6.05
CA ARG A 176 -10.06 -7.19 -7.38
C ARG A 176 -8.89 -7.99 -7.93
N PHE A 177 -7.67 -7.48 -7.80
CA PHE A 177 -6.47 -8.20 -8.22
C PHE A 177 -6.31 -9.51 -7.45
N HIS A 178 -6.53 -9.51 -6.14
CA HIS A 178 -6.47 -10.71 -5.33
C HIS A 178 -7.60 -11.69 -5.67
N ALA A 179 -8.81 -11.22 -5.95
CA ALA A 179 -9.95 -12.04 -6.33
C ALA A 179 -9.79 -12.66 -7.73
N SER A 180 -9.12 -11.98 -8.65
CA SER A 180 -8.87 -12.44 -10.02
C SER A 180 -7.65 -13.35 -10.17
N ARG A 181 -6.91 -13.64 -9.09
CA ARG A 181 -5.75 -14.53 -9.15
C ARG A 181 -6.17 -15.92 -9.61
N THR A 182 -5.44 -16.45 -10.59
CA THR A 182 -5.74 -17.75 -11.19
C THR A 182 -5.23 -18.87 -10.31
N ALA A 183 -6.08 -19.86 -10.07
CA ALA A 183 -5.70 -21.16 -9.53
C ALA A 183 -5.66 -22.19 -10.66
N LEU A 184 -4.59 -22.97 -10.73
CA LEU A 184 -4.42 -24.07 -11.66
C LEU A 184 -4.57 -25.38 -10.91
N LEU A 185 -5.39 -26.28 -11.44
CA LEU A 185 -5.67 -27.59 -10.89
C LEU A 185 -5.26 -28.66 -11.91
N TYR A 186 -4.51 -29.64 -11.43
CA TYR A 186 -4.39 -30.95 -12.10
C TYR A 186 -5.29 -31.94 -11.37
N ILE A 187 -6.11 -32.64 -12.12
CA ILE A 187 -7.10 -33.60 -11.61
C ILE A 187 -6.78 -34.96 -12.25
N GLN A 188 -6.65 -35.98 -11.44
CA GLN A 188 -6.36 -37.34 -11.93
C GLN A 188 -7.30 -38.35 -11.30
N LEU A 189 -7.73 -39.34 -12.11
CA LEU A 189 -8.40 -40.54 -11.65
C LEU A 189 -7.35 -41.48 -11.01
N ASP A 190 -7.44 -41.75 -9.71
CA ASP A 190 -6.42 -42.48 -8.97
C ASP A 190 -6.30 -43.94 -9.36
N ASN A 191 -7.42 -44.59 -9.63
CA ASN A 191 -7.55 -46.02 -9.79
C ASN A 191 -8.05 -46.40 -11.20
N TYR A 192 -7.68 -45.60 -12.22
CA TYR A 192 -8.12 -45.73 -13.60
C TYR A 192 -7.94 -47.17 -14.13
N ASP A 193 -6.73 -47.72 -14.10
CA ASP A 193 -6.41 -49.06 -14.59
C ASP A 193 -7.26 -50.16 -13.92
N GLU A 194 -7.47 -50.04 -12.60
CA GLU A 194 -8.21 -50.99 -11.80
C GLU A 194 -9.70 -50.97 -12.12
N ILE A 195 -10.26 -49.77 -12.29
CA ILE A 195 -11.66 -49.56 -12.63
C ILE A 195 -11.96 -50.07 -14.05
N MET A 196 -11.01 -49.86 -14.99
CA MET A 196 -11.14 -50.27 -16.39
C MET A 196 -10.91 -51.76 -16.63
N GLN A 197 -10.25 -52.45 -15.68
CA GLN A 197 -9.89 -53.85 -15.84
C GLN A 197 -11.16 -54.76 -15.86
N GLY A 198 -11.32 -55.49 -17.00
CA GLY A 198 -12.41 -56.41 -17.18
C GLY A 198 -13.76 -55.76 -17.53
N GLN A 199 -13.76 -54.47 -17.86
CA GLN A 199 -14.92 -53.76 -18.40
C GLN A 199 -14.98 -53.91 -19.92
N THR A 200 -16.17 -53.91 -20.47
CA THR A 200 -16.40 -53.78 -21.93
C THR A 200 -16.12 -52.34 -22.37
N GLU A 201 -15.80 -52.13 -23.64
CA GLU A 201 -15.58 -50.77 -24.17
C GLU A 201 -16.78 -49.85 -23.96
N LYS A 202 -17.98 -50.38 -24.00
CA LYS A 202 -19.22 -49.61 -23.73
C LYS A 202 -19.26 -49.17 -22.26
N GLU A 203 -18.95 -50.05 -21.32
CA GLU A 203 -18.97 -49.75 -19.86
C GLU A 203 -17.90 -48.73 -19.53
N LYS A 204 -16.69 -48.86 -20.10
CA LYS A 204 -15.61 -47.88 -19.94
C LYS A 204 -16.04 -46.47 -20.40
N SER A 205 -16.59 -46.39 -21.61
CA SER A 205 -17.06 -45.13 -22.17
C SER A 205 -18.19 -44.49 -21.36
N MET A 206 -19.15 -45.29 -20.86
CA MET A 206 -20.22 -44.78 -20.01
C MET A 206 -19.71 -44.29 -18.66
N LEU A 207 -18.74 -44.96 -18.06
CA LEU A 207 -18.15 -44.57 -16.78
C LEU A 207 -17.33 -43.28 -16.91
N LEU A 208 -16.48 -43.16 -17.94
CA LEU A 208 -15.72 -41.95 -18.23
C LEU A 208 -16.64 -40.77 -18.54
N LEU A 209 -17.73 -41.00 -19.30
CA LEU A 209 -18.72 -39.97 -19.53
C LEU A 209 -19.35 -39.46 -18.23
N ALA A 210 -19.77 -40.40 -17.34
CA ALA A 210 -20.37 -40.03 -16.05
C ALA A 210 -19.41 -39.21 -15.17
N VAL A 211 -18.12 -39.58 -15.15
CA VAL A 211 -17.10 -38.81 -14.43
C VAL A 211 -16.93 -37.40 -15.02
N ARG A 212 -16.83 -37.34 -16.36
CA ARG A 212 -16.65 -36.07 -17.09
C ARG A 212 -17.83 -35.13 -16.86
N GLU A 213 -19.07 -35.64 -16.98
CA GLU A 213 -20.29 -34.86 -16.73
C GLU A 213 -20.32 -34.30 -15.31
N ARG A 214 -19.83 -35.07 -14.35
CA ARG A 214 -19.76 -34.62 -12.95
C ARG A 214 -18.74 -33.54 -12.74
N LEU A 215 -17.55 -33.70 -13.33
CA LEU A 215 -16.48 -32.70 -13.30
C LEU A 215 -16.88 -31.41 -14.04
N ASP A 216 -17.49 -31.53 -15.24
CA ASP A 216 -17.98 -30.40 -16.02
C ASP A 216 -19.07 -29.63 -15.26
N ALA A 217 -20.01 -30.32 -14.62
CA ALA A 217 -21.06 -29.69 -13.82
C ALA A 217 -20.47 -28.92 -12.62
N TRP A 218 -19.49 -29.50 -11.92
CA TRP A 218 -18.80 -28.87 -10.81
C TRP A 218 -18.03 -27.63 -11.26
N MET A 219 -17.23 -27.72 -12.33
CA MET A 219 -16.46 -26.61 -12.89
C MET A 219 -17.37 -25.48 -13.42
N ASN A 220 -18.47 -25.82 -14.10
CA ASN A 220 -19.45 -24.83 -14.55
C ASN A 220 -20.12 -24.12 -13.38
N GLY A 221 -20.43 -24.83 -12.27
CA GLY A 221 -20.96 -24.24 -11.05
C GLY A 221 -20.01 -23.26 -10.39
N LEU A 222 -18.71 -23.47 -10.54
CA LEU A 222 -17.65 -22.57 -10.07
C LEU A 222 -17.28 -21.47 -11.08
N GLY A 223 -17.83 -21.48 -12.29
CA GLY A 223 -17.43 -20.56 -13.36
C GLY A 223 -16.01 -20.81 -13.91
N GLY A 224 -15.48 -22.01 -13.68
CA GLY A 224 -14.13 -22.39 -14.07
C GLY A 224 -14.03 -22.94 -15.48
N PHE A 225 -12.81 -23.18 -15.93
CA PHE A 225 -12.49 -23.78 -17.20
C PHE A 225 -11.77 -25.11 -16.98
N MET A 226 -12.15 -26.16 -17.75
CA MET A 226 -11.50 -27.47 -17.67
C MET A 226 -11.25 -28.05 -19.06
N ARG A 227 -10.14 -28.79 -19.19
CA ARG A 227 -9.77 -29.57 -20.37
C ARG A 227 -9.22 -30.92 -19.96
N SER A 228 -9.60 -31.95 -20.73
CA SER A 228 -9.00 -33.27 -20.64
C SER A 228 -7.63 -33.26 -21.33
N ILE A 229 -6.61 -33.77 -20.64
CA ILE A 229 -5.27 -34.03 -21.18
C ILE A 229 -5.20 -35.47 -21.70
N SER A 230 -5.75 -36.41 -20.92
CA SER A 230 -5.90 -37.81 -21.27
C SER A 230 -7.27 -38.33 -20.82
N GLU A 231 -7.51 -39.64 -20.86
CA GLU A 231 -8.73 -40.24 -20.36
C GLU A 231 -8.84 -40.15 -18.81
N GLU A 232 -7.71 -40.11 -18.13
CA GLU A 232 -7.61 -40.10 -16.65
C GLU A 232 -7.19 -38.75 -16.08
N GLU A 233 -6.70 -37.82 -16.91
CA GLU A 233 -6.11 -36.55 -16.46
C GLU A 233 -6.82 -35.33 -17.05
N PHE A 234 -7.04 -34.32 -16.21
CA PHE A 234 -7.66 -33.05 -16.57
C PHE A 234 -6.85 -31.89 -16.00
N VAL A 235 -6.84 -30.79 -16.73
CA VAL A 235 -6.35 -29.49 -16.24
C VAL A 235 -7.52 -28.54 -16.12
N ALA A 236 -7.55 -27.78 -15.03
CA ALA A 236 -8.61 -26.82 -14.79
C ALA A 236 -8.04 -25.48 -14.27
N LEU A 237 -8.78 -24.40 -14.54
CA LEU A 237 -8.48 -23.05 -14.09
C LEU A 237 -9.68 -22.48 -13.37
N LEU A 238 -9.43 -21.89 -12.21
CA LEU A 238 -10.40 -21.15 -11.42
C LEU A 238 -9.84 -19.77 -11.07
N ASP A 239 -10.71 -18.81 -10.82
CA ASP A 239 -10.29 -17.60 -10.11
C ASP A 239 -10.23 -17.86 -8.58
N ARG A 240 -9.70 -16.90 -7.85
CA ARG A 240 -9.56 -17.03 -6.38
C ARG A 240 -10.91 -17.14 -5.69
N ALA A 241 -11.93 -16.43 -6.15
CA ALA A 241 -13.27 -16.44 -5.54
C ALA A 241 -13.91 -17.82 -5.68
N ALA A 242 -13.82 -18.43 -6.87
CA ALA A 242 -14.29 -19.79 -7.13
C ALA A 242 -13.50 -20.82 -6.31
N LEU A 243 -12.19 -20.64 -6.17
CA LEU A 243 -11.36 -21.49 -5.31
C LEU A 243 -11.79 -21.42 -3.86
N ASP A 244 -12.05 -20.22 -3.32
CA ASP A 244 -12.49 -20.04 -1.94
C ASP A 244 -13.86 -20.74 -1.69
N HIS A 245 -14.74 -20.71 -2.69
CA HIS A 245 -16.00 -21.46 -2.65
C HIS A 245 -15.75 -22.98 -2.62
N ALA A 246 -14.88 -23.49 -3.49
CA ALA A 246 -14.53 -24.92 -3.50
C ALA A 246 -13.88 -25.39 -2.18
N ILE A 247 -13.08 -24.53 -1.54
CA ILE A 247 -12.48 -24.76 -0.23
C ILE A 247 -13.56 -24.82 0.85
N ALA A 248 -14.52 -23.86 0.86
CA ALA A 248 -15.62 -23.81 1.82
C ALA A 248 -16.48 -25.09 1.76
N GLU A 249 -16.71 -25.63 0.57
CA GLU A 249 -17.39 -26.89 0.32
C GLU A 249 -16.47 -28.13 0.49
N LYS A 250 -15.19 -27.91 0.89
CA LYS A 250 -14.20 -28.98 1.11
C LYS A 250 -13.98 -29.88 -0.10
N PHE A 251 -14.11 -29.31 -1.31
CA PHE A 251 -14.01 -30.03 -2.57
C PHE A 251 -14.97 -31.23 -2.62
N ASP A 252 -16.26 -30.97 -2.48
CA ASP A 252 -17.35 -31.96 -2.48
C ASP A 252 -17.38 -32.84 -3.74
N ILE A 253 -16.72 -32.42 -4.80
CA ILE A 253 -16.51 -33.19 -6.04
C ILE A 253 -15.89 -34.56 -5.77
N LEU A 254 -15.00 -34.68 -4.78
CA LEU A 254 -14.43 -35.97 -4.38
C LEU A 254 -15.53 -36.96 -3.94
N ASP A 255 -16.46 -36.49 -3.09
CA ASP A 255 -17.58 -37.28 -2.64
C ASP A 255 -18.63 -37.56 -3.73
N GLN A 256 -18.78 -36.62 -4.68
CA GLN A 256 -19.67 -36.80 -5.83
C GLN A 256 -19.16 -37.85 -6.80
N VAL A 257 -17.87 -37.84 -7.13
CA VAL A 257 -17.25 -38.80 -8.04
C VAL A 257 -17.16 -40.19 -7.39
N ARG A 258 -16.91 -40.28 -6.08
CA ARG A 258 -16.87 -41.53 -5.33
C ARG A 258 -18.21 -42.31 -5.38
N LYS A 259 -19.33 -41.64 -5.66
CA LYS A 259 -20.63 -42.28 -5.88
C LYS A 259 -20.74 -43.01 -7.21
N ILE A 260 -19.84 -42.73 -8.14
CA ILE A 260 -19.76 -43.42 -9.44
C ILE A 260 -19.00 -44.73 -9.20
N VAL A 261 -19.64 -45.83 -9.47
CA VAL A 261 -19.06 -47.17 -9.29
C VAL A 261 -19.04 -47.91 -10.64
N ASN A 262 -18.05 -48.76 -10.81
CA ASN A 262 -17.99 -49.66 -11.99
C ASN A 262 -18.94 -50.84 -11.84
N SER A 263 -19.02 -51.73 -12.84
CA SER A 263 -19.87 -52.95 -12.82
C SER A 263 -19.52 -53.94 -11.70
N LYS A 264 -18.31 -53.82 -11.10
CA LYS A 264 -17.85 -54.62 -9.99
C LYS A 264 -18.08 -53.92 -8.60
N GLY A 265 -18.73 -52.76 -8.60
CA GLY A 265 -19.00 -52.01 -7.37
C GLY A 265 -17.79 -51.25 -6.80
N LEU A 266 -16.70 -51.09 -7.58
CA LEU A 266 -15.53 -50.30 -7.19
C LEU A 266 -15.81 -48.81 -7.45
N PRO A 267 -15.66 -47.92 -6.44
CA PRO A 267 -15.85 -46.48 -6.60
C PRO A 267 -14.70 -45.85 -7.37
N VAL A 268 -15.03 -44.83 -8.17
CA VAL A 268 -14.02 -43.95 -8.79
C VAL A 268 -13.51 -42.97 -7.75
N THR A 269 -12.20 -42.78 -7.70
CA THR A 269 -11.57 -41.78 -6.83
C THR A 269 -10.75 -40.77 -7.64
N LEU A 270 -10.65 -39.56 -7.10
CA LEU A 270 -9.92 -38.44 -7.70
C LEU A 270 -8.82 -37.93 -6.77
N SER A 271 -7.67 -37.60 -7.33
CA SER A 271 -6.71 -36.72 -6.69
C SER A 271 -6.60 -35.40 -7.43
N ILE A 272 -6.45 -34.31 -6.69
CA ILE A 272 -6.34 -32.97 -7.23
C ILE A 272 -5.09 -32.31 -6.63
N GLY A 273 -4.21 -31.85 -7.51
CA GLY A 273 -3.12 -30.96 -7.17
C GLY A 273 -3.48 -29.53 -7.57
N LEU A 274 -3.34 -28.57 -6.66
CA LEU A 274 -3.75 -27.21 -6.88
C LEU A 274 -2.65 -26.23 -6.47
N SER A 275 -2.37 -25.24 -7.32
CA SER A 275 -1.56 -24.08 -6.99
C SER A 275 -2.29 -22.79 -7.32
N LEU A 276 -2.16 -21.78 -6.45
CA LEU A 276 -2.73 -20.45 -6.64
C LEU A 276 -1.65 -19.49 -7.11
N ALA A 277 -1.86 -18.83 -8.27
CA ALA A 277 -0.93 -17.85 -8.81
C ALA A 277 -0.60 -16.77 -7.78
N ALA A 278 0.69 -16.58 -7.54
CA ALA A 278 1.24 -15.42 -6.86
C ALA A 278 1.80 -14.46 -7.94
N GLU A 279 3.09 -14.15 -7.86
CA GLU A 279 3.79 -13.35 -8.86
C GLU A 279 4.60 -14.21 -9.86
N GLN A 280 4.44 -15.53 -9.77
CA GLN A 280 5.18 -16.46 -10.61
C GLN A 280 4.62 -16.60 -12.03
N SER A 281 5.44 -17.15 -12.94
CA SER A 281 5.01 -17.47 -14.29
C SER A 281 3.98 -18.62 -14.31
N LEU A 282 3.17 -18.69 -15.37
CA LEU A 282 2.20 -19.81 -15.57
C LEU A 282 2.90 -21.17 -15.61
N LYS A 283 4.14 -21.23 -16.13
CA LYS A 283 4.95 -22.47 -16.12
C LYS A 283 5.19 -22.94 -14.68
N LYS A 284 5.67 -22.06 -13.81
CA LYS A 284 5.94 -22.39 -12.42
C LYS A 284 4.65 -22.73 -11.66
N LEU A 285 3.55 -22.06 -11.97
CA LEU A 285 2.24 -22.38 -11.42
C LEU A 285 1.82 -23.81 -11.76
N GLY A 286 2.07 -24.25 -13.02
CA GLY A 286 1.80 -25.62 -13.46
C GLY A 286 2.69 -26.64 -12.75
N GLU A 287 3.99 -26.39 -12.66
CA GLU A 287 4.95 -27.26 -11.96
C GLU A 287 4.55 -27.44 -10.49
N GLU A 288 4.17 -26.35 -9.80
CA GLU A 288 3.70 -26.43 -8.42
C GLU A 288 2.38 -27.22 -8.27
N ALA A 289 1.44 -27.05 -9.20
CA ALA A 289 0.17 -27.79 -9.16
C ALA A 289 0.40 -29.29 -9.39
N GLU A 290 1.31 -29.65 -10.30
CA GLU A 290 1.74 -31.05 -10.55
C GLU A 290 2.42 -31.65 -9.31
N GLU A 291 3.34 -30.91 -8.67
CA GLU A 291 3.96 -31.31 -7.40
C GLU A 291 2.91 -31.59 -6.31
N LYS A 292 1.86 -30.75 -6.22
CA LYS A 292 0.77 -30.97 -5.24
C LYS A 292 -0.07 -32.18 -5.62
N LEU A 293 -0.28 -32.48 -6.91
CA LEU A 293 -0.95 -33.72 -7.33
C LEU A 293 -0.14 -34.94 -6.90
N ASP A 294 1.17 -34.93 -7.12
CA ASP A 294 2.06 -36.02 -6.69
C ASP A 294 2.00 -36.23 -5.15
N LEU A 295 1.91 -35.13 -4.38
CA LEU A 295 1.72 -35.23 -2.93
C LEU A 295 0.37 -35.85 -2.54
N ALA A 296 -0.72 -35.54 -3.25
CA ALA A 296 -2.03 -36.13 -3.02
C ALA A 296 -2.02 -37.63 -3.31
N LEU A 297 -1.46 -38.02 -4.46
CA LEU A 297 -1.30 -39.43 -4.87
C LEU A 297 -0.38 -40.20 -3.91
N GLY A 298 0.74 -39.58 -3.49
CA GLY A 298 1.70 -40.20 -2.57
C GLY A 298 1.14 -40.49 -1.19
N ARG A 299 0.06 -39.79 -0.77
CA ARG A 299 -0.67 -40.01 0.49
C ARG A 299 -1.81 -41.04 0.37
N GLY A 300 -1.97 -41.66 -0.80
CA GLY A 300 -2.97 -42.68 -1.03
C GLY A 300 -4.14 -42.27 -1.93
N GLY A 301 -4.11 -41.06 -2.48
CA GLY A 301 -5.15 -40.55 -3.37
C GLY A 301 -6.43 -40.12 -2.65
N ASP A 302 -7.50 -39.90 -3.46
CA ASP A 302 -8.85 -39.51 -3.00
C ASP A 302 -8.84 -38.21 -2.15
N GLN A 303 -8.01 -37.25 -2.54
CA GLN A 303 -7.81 -36.01 -1.81
C GLN A 303 -7.33 -34.87 -2.71
N VAL A 304 -7.44 -33.66 -2.18
CA VAL A 304 -6.85 -32.46 -2.76
C VAL A 304 -5.64 -32.05 -1.95
N ALA A 305 -4.52 -31.76 -2.62
CA ALA A 305 -3.40 -31.05 -2.05
C ALA A 305 -3.35 -29.64 -2.68
N ALA A 306 -3.56 -28.62 -1.87
CA ALA A 306 -3.65 -27.24 -2.31
C ALA A 306 -2.45 -26.42 -1.81
N GLY A 307 -1.70 -25.82 -2.75
CA GLY A 307 -0.65 -24.84 -2.49
C GLY A 307 -1.24 -23.45 -2.38
N ILE A 308 -1.44 -22.93 -1.16
CA ILE A 308 -2.05 -21.62 -0.92
C ILE A 308 -1.15 -20.84 0.01
N SER A 309 -0.71 -19.64 -0.43
CA SER A 309 0.13 -18.74 0.36
C SER A 309 1.41 -19.42 0.91
N GLY A 310 2.07 -20.24 0.09
CA GLY A 310 3.29 -20.96 0.47
C GLY A 310 3.11 -22.13 1.44
N LYS A 311 1.86 -22.49 1.76
CA LYS A 311 1.52 -23.63 2.62
C LYS A 311 0.73 -24.66 1.84
N THR A 312 1.01 -25.96 2.08
CA THR A 312 0.21 -27.05 1.52
C THR A 312 -0.90 -27.44 2.49
N GLN A 313 -2.15 -27.41 2.02
CA GLN A 313 -3.34 -27.84 2.75
C GLN A 313 -3.91 -29.07 2.06
N PHE A 314 -4.51 -29.99 2.85
CA PHE A 314 -5.11 -31.21 2.33
C PHE A 314 -6.60 -31.26 2.65
N PHE A 315 -7.41 -31.70 1.67
CA PHE A 315 -8.85 -31.89 1.80
C PHE A 315 -9.23 -33.30 1.30
N GLY A 316 -10.18 -33.96 1.94
CA GLY A 316 -10.58 -35.32 1.58
C GLY A 316 -9.78 -36.40 2.32
N GLY A 317 -9.44 -37.50 1.63
CA GLY A 317 -8.65 -38.60 2.20
C GLY A 317 -9.45 -39.60 3.00
N LYS A 318 -10.67 -39.95 2.54
CA LYS A 318 -11.57 -40.94 3.18
C LYS A 318 -11.37 -42.38 2.69
N ALA A 319 -10.74 -42.55 1.51
CA ALA A 319 -10.45 -43.89 0.99
C ALA A 319 -9.33 -44.56 1.77
N LYS A 320 -9.49 -45.84 2.11
CA LYS A 320 -8.40 -46.63 2.68
C LYS A 320 -7.35 -46.84 1.60
N ALA A 321 -6.13 -46.45 1.89
CA ALA A 321 -4.99 -46.66 1.01
C ALA A 321 -4.83 -48.15 0.72
N VAL A 322 -5.17 -48.55 -0.49
CA VAL A 322 -4.68 -49.83 -1.06
C VAL A 322 -3.33 -49.49 -1.65
N GLU A 323 -2.31 -50.14 -1.15
CA GLU A 323 -0.89 -49.94 -1.45
C GLU A 323 -0.63 -50.10 -2.96
N LYS A 324 -0.57 -48.97 -3.72
CA LYS A 324 -0.07 -48.94 -5.09
C LYS A 324 1.23 -48.12 -5.15
N HIS A 325 2.32 -48.84 -5.03
CA HIS A 325 3.61 -48.29 -4.65
C HIS A 325 4.64 -48.04 -5.74
N THR A 326 4.35 -48.23 -7.04
CA THR A 326 5.48 -48.37 -7.97
C THR A 326 5.75 -47.14 -8.84
N ARG A 327 4.75 -46.43 -9.34
CA ARG A 327 4.93 -45.26 -10.22
C ARG A 327 5.08 -43.94 -9.45
N VAL A 328 4.29 -43.75 -8.41
CA VAL A 328 4.33 -42.51 -7.62
C VAL A 328 5.63 -42.39 -6.81
N LYS A 329 6.13 -43.48 -6.21
CA LYS A 329 7.46 -43.48 -5.56
C LYS A 329 8.57 -43.15 -6.54
N ALA A 330 8.53 -43.66 -7.76
CA ALA A 330 9.55 -43.35 -8.76
C ALA A 330 9.51 -41.85 -9.17
N ARG A 331 8.33 -41.23 -9.31
CA ARG A 331 8.19 -39.82 -9.62
C ARG A 331 8.63 -38.91 -8.46
N VAL A 332 8.19 -39.19 -7.23
CA VAL A 332 8.59 -38.44 -6.04
C VAL A 332 10.10 -38.51 -5.81
N VAL A 333 10.71 -39.69 -6.02
CA VAL A 333 12.16 -39.85 -5.94
C VAL A 333 12.86 -39.13 -7.09
N ALA A 334 12.31 -39.12 -8.29
CA ALA A 334 12.87 -38.39 -9.43
C ALA A 334 12.80 -36.86 -9.25
N HIS A 335 11.71 -36.30 -8.70
CA HIS A 335 11.65 -34.89 -8.34
C HIS A 335 12.60 -34.53 -7.22
N ALA A 336 12.63 -35.31 -6.13
CA ALA A 336 13.59 -35.08 -5.03
C ALA A 336 15.05 -35.15 -5.47
N LEU A 337 15.39 -36.05 -6.41
CA LEU A 337 16.72 -36.10 -6.99
C LEU A 337 17.01 -34.89 -7.90
N ARG A 338 16.05 -34.42 -8.67
CA ARG A 338 16.20 -33.22 -9.48
C ARG A 338 16.44 -31.99 -8.62
N ASP A 339 15.64 -31.78 -7.57
CA ASP A 339 15.80 -30.66 -6.62
C ASP A 339 17.16 -30.69 -5.92
N ILE A 340 17.68 -31.89 -5.58
CA ILE A 340 19.01 -32.05 -5.01
C ILE A 340 20.11 -31.74 -6.05
N MET A 341 19.92 -32.12 -7.31
CA MET A 341 20.87 -31.82 -8.39
C MET A 341 20.90 -30.35 -8.75
N GLU A 342 19.73 -29.68 -8.84
CA GLU A 342 19.65 -28.24 -9.09
C GLU A 342 20.27 -27.42 -7.94
N THR A 343 20.08 -27.85 -6.69
CA THR A 343 20.70 -27.18 -5.53
C THR A 343 22.22 -27.45 -5.46
N ALA A 344 22.71 -28.54 -6.04
CA ALA A 344 24.13 -28.87 -6.09
C ALA A 344 24.90 -28.17 -7.22
N ASP A 345 24.23 -27.76 -8.30
CA ASP A 345 24.82 -27.00 -9.42
C ASP A 345 24.89 -25.47 -9.12
N GLU A 346 24.31 -24.98 -8.03
CA GLU A 346 24.41 -23.59 -7.57
C GLU A 346 25.52 -23.33 -6.53
N VAL A 347 26.36 -24.32 -6.21
CA VAL A 347 27.54 -24.23 -5.32
C VAL A 347 28.80 -24.35 -6.14
#